data_636caf03e3b18148139558432289c170
#
_entry.id   636caf03e3b18148139558432289c170
#
_cell.length_a   1.000
_cell.length_b   1.000
_cell.length_c   1.000
_cell.angle_alpha   90.00
_cell.angle_beta   90.00
_cell.angle_gamma   90.00
#
_symmetry.space_group_name_H-M   'P 1'
#
loop_
_entity.id
_entity.type
_entity.pdbx_description
1 polymer ?
#
loop_
_entity_poly.entity_id
_entity_poly.type
_entity_poly.pdbx_seq_one_letter_code
_entity_poly.pdbx_strand_id
1 'polypeptide(L)'
;MVRSGGKAMTKMKTIFVIIFLALLIPVLLAAPESEAKVYRGKCKSNLTWSYDSKTKTMVIDCKGDMPDDKQFYGLDMGWKEYYLQTKKVVFKEGIKSIGAGAFEKFQNLESIVFPRKLCIIKNWAFSGCIKLNKIKEFRSIRTIGVNAFSNTALRKFSLKNIRRMKNNCLSSSKLVEISIPANCKIGSFAFWDCKNLKKATIEKGVKNISAGMFCATALKNITIPGSVTKIGEDAFSYCQNLKKATLHEGVKKISKDAFSNTALEEITIPSTVTELGKNAFRWDSTEKSSLKKVVIRSKNIKKWGTMVFGATRDDLVIYVPQSKKAE
;
A
#
# COMPACT_ATOMS: atom_id res chain seq x y z
N MET A 1 -86.44 18.10 -1.08
CA MET A 1 -85.46 18.68 -2.00
C MET A 1 -84.54 19.60 -1.22
N VAL A 2 -83.35 19.17 -0.90
CA VAL A 2 -82.14 19.97 -0.80
C VAL A 2 -80.98 19.00 -0.63
N ARG A 3 -80.12 18.85 -1.64
CA ARG A 3 -78.78 18.28 -1.56
C ARG A 3 -77.83 19.34 -2.13
N SER A 4 -76.94 19.86 -1.32
CA SER A 4 -75.60 20.31 -1.76
C SER A 4 -74.90 21.05 -0.63
N GLY A 5 -74.13 20.39 0.16
CA GLY A 5 -73.32 21.04 1.23
C GLY A 5 -72.10 20.22 1.68
N GLY A 6 -72.08 18.91 1.32
CA GLY A 6 -71.05 18.01 1.87
C GLY A 6 -69.69 17.94 1.16
N LYS A 7 -69.59 18.42 -0.07
CA LYS A 7 -68.32 18.27 -0.85
C LYS A 7 -67.31 19.43 -0.71
N ALA A 8 -67.73 20.60 -0.29
CA ALA A 8 -66.85 21.77 -0.15
C ALA A 8 -65.98 21.72 1.15
N MET A 9 -66.60 21.24 2.24
CA MET A 9 -65.87 21.14 3.53
C MET A 9 -64.80 20.07 3.58
N THR A 10 -64.99 18.98 2.83
CA THR A 10 -64.00 17.90 2.80
C THR A 10 -62.71 18.31 2.00
N LYS A 11 -62.88 19.09 0.92
CA LYS A 11 -61.76 19.63 0.14
C LYS A 11 -60.97 20.69 0.92
N MET A 12 -61.60 21.54 1.71
CA MET A 12 -60.91 22.51 2.54
C MET A 12 -60.09 21.86 3.67
N LYS A 13 -60.59 20.81 4.34
CA LYS A 13 -59.82 20.09 5.37
C LYS A 13 -58.60 19.38 4.80
N THR A 14 -58.70 18.80 3.60
CA THR A 14 -57.58 18.12 2.95
C THR A 14 -56.49 19.10 2.48
N ILE A 15 -56.87 20.28 2.00
CA ILE A 15 -55.92 21.33 1.60
C ILE A 15 -55.17 21.90 2.82
N PHE A 16 -55.85 22.11 3.96
CA PHE A 16 -55.21 22.58 5.20
C PHE A 16 -54.22 21.55 5.77
N VAL A 17 -54.53 20.26 5.73
CA VAL A 17 -53.63 19.20 6.19
C VAL A 17 -52.40 19.09 5.28
N ILE A 18 -52.56 19.24 3.95
CA ILE A 18 -51.42 19.18 3.00
C ILE A 18 -50.53 20.42 3.15
N ILE A 19 -51.10 21.61 3.36
CA ILE A 19 -50.33 22.85 3.58
C ILE A 19 -49.58 22.78 4.93
N PHE A 20 -50.19 22.22 5.97
CA PHE A 20 -49.52 22.07 7.27
C PHE A 20 -48.40 21.03 7.25
N LEU A 21 -48.56 19.93 6.51
CA LEU A 21 -47.51 18.95 6.27
C LEU A 21 -46.40 19.50 5.38
N ALA A 22 -46.71 20.32 4.36
CA ALA A 22 -45.73 20.94 3.47
C ALA A 22 -44.88 22.02 4.17
N LEU A 23 -45.39 22.66 5.23
CA LEU A 23 -44.66 23.64 6.05
C LEU A 23 -43.84 22.98 7.18
N LEU A 24 -44.18 21.75 7.58
CA LEU A 24 -43.42 21.01 8.59
C LEU A 24 -42.24 20.22 8.02
N ILE A 25 -42.23 19.88 6.73
CA ILE A 25 -41.18 19.13 6.08
C ILE A 25 -39.84 19.91 6.02
N PRO A 26 -39.78 21.23 5.77
CA PRO A 26 -38.50 21.96 5.82
C PRO A 26 -37.93 22.14 7.23
N VAL A 27 -38.79 22.10 8.28
CA VAL A 27 -38.36 22.25 9.67
C VAL A 27 -37.80 20.93 10.24
N LEU A 28 -38.25 19.77 9.72
CA LEU A 28 -37.74 18.47 10.15
C LEU A 28 -36.47 18.04 9.42
N LEU A 29 -36.07 18.71 8.31
CA LEU A 29 -34.89 18.39 7.51
C LEU A 29 -33.67 19.30 7.78
N ALA A 30 -33.84 20.38 8.50
CA ALA A 30 -32.74 21.17 9.02
C ALA A 30 -32.34 20.63 10.40
N ALA A 31 -31.64 19.51 10.43
CA ALA A 31 -30.82 19.20 11.60
C ALA A 31 -30.00 20.44 11.94
N PRO A 32 -30.02 20.96 13.19
CA PRO A 32 -29.24 22.13 13.53
C PRO A 32 -27.81 21.86 13.13
N GLU A 33 -27.23 22.68 12.23
CA GLU A 33 -25.80 22.64 11.97
C GLU A 33 -25.12 22.75 13.33
N SER A 34 -24.53 21.65 13.79
CA SER A 34 -23.83 21.67 15.07
C SER A 34 -22.78 22.77 14.99
N GLU A 35 -22.83 23.72 15.91
CA GLU A 35 -21.85 24.81 15.97
C GLU A 35 -20.44 24.21 15.88
N ALA A 36 -19.61 24.83 15.06
CA ALA A 36 -18.23 24.41 14.89
C ALA A 36 -17.49 24.55 16.23
N LYS A 37 -17.10 23.42 16.84
CA LYS A 37 -16.31 23.42 18.09
C LYS A 37 -14.87 23.06 17.77
N VAL A 38 -13.95 23.86 18.31
CA VAL A 38 -12.52 23.60 18.22
C VAL A 38 -12.01 23.11 19.58
N TYR A 39 -11.64 21.86 19.62
CA TYR A 39 -10.99 21.22 20.77
C TYR A 39 -9.48 21.42 20.71
N ARG A 40 -8.83 21.56 21.86
CA ARG A 40 -7.38 21.75 21.94
C ARG A 40 -6.80 20.90 23.06
N GLY A 41 -5.55 20.47 22.85
CA GLY A 41 -4.83 19.72 23.86
C GLY A 41 -3.33 19.90 23.72
N LYS A 42 -2.64 19.41 24.73
CA LYS A 42 -1.17 19.40 24.80
C LYS A 42 -0.71 17.99 25.14
N CYS A 43 0.32 17.53 24.46
CA CYS A 43 0.99 16.28 24.75
C CYS A 43 2.47 16.58 24.97
N LYS A 44 2.98 16.29 26.17
CA LYS A 44 4.36 16.61 26.56
C LYS A 44 4.68 18.12 26.37
N SER A 45 5.92 18.51 26.55
CA SER A 45 6.30 19.95 26.55
C SER A 45 6.31 20.58 25.14
N ASN A 46 6.46 19.79 24.08
CA ASN A 46 6.75 20.30 22.74
C ASN A 46 5.64 20.06 21.69
N LEU A 47 4.50 19.47 22.08
CA LEU A 47 3.42 19.17 21.16
C LEU A 47 2.09 19.72 21.65
N THR A 48 1.42 20.49 20.79
CA THR A 48 0.04 20.92 20.94
C THR A 48 -0.77 20.47 19.72
N TRP A 49 -2.06 20.33 19.92
CA TRP A 49 -2.98 19.95 18.84
C TRP A 49 -4.32 20.68 18.96
N SER A 50 -5.01 20.78 17.85
CA SER A 50 -6.40 21.21 17.81
C SER A 50 -7.20 20.35 16.83
N TYR A 51 -8.48 20.15 17.14
CA TYR A 51 -9.42 19.43 16.30
C TYR A 51 -10.66 20.31 16.07
N ASP A 52 -10.97 20.56 14.81
CA ASP A 52 -12.15 21.28 14.36
C ASP A 52 -13.24 20.27 13.99
N SER A 53 -14.35 20.29 14.74
CA SER A 53 -15.45 19.35 14.58
C SER A 53 -16.26 19.55 13.29
N LYS A 54 -16.28 20.74 12.70
CA LYS A 54 -16.96 21.02 11.41
C LYS A 54 -16.17 20.47 10.23
N THR A 55 -14.89 20.83 10.15
CA THR A 55 -14.02 20.41 9.04
C THR A 55 -13.41 19.03 9.22
N LYS A 56 -13.58 18.40 10.40
CA LYS A 56 -12.96 17.14 10.79
C LYS A 56 -11.43 17.18 10.60
N THR A 57 -10.84 18.35 10.85
CA THR A 57 -9.41 18.60 10.65
C THR A 57 -8.68 18.66 11.98
N MET A 58 -7.62 17.87 12.10
CA MET A 58 -6.67 17.93 13.21
C MET A 58 -5.43 18.70 12.76
N VAL A 59 -5.00 19.67 13.57
CA VAL A 59 -3.76 20.42 13.35
C VAL A 59 -2.79 20.06 14.45
N ILE A 60 -1.57 19.66 14.06
CA ILE A 60 -0.48 19.29 14.97
C ILE A 60 0.61 20.38 14.91
N ASP A 61 0.99 20.88 16.06
CA ASP A 61 2.08 21.81 16.24
C ASP A 61 3.13 21.19 17.19
N CYS A 62 4.32 20.96 16.67
CA CYS A 62 5.42 20.36 17.41
C CYS A 62 6.75 20.92 16.92
N LYS A 63 7.67 21.21 17.82
CA LYS A 63 9.04 21.60 17.46
C LYS A 63 9.97 20.39 17.58
N GLY A 64 10.59 20.00 16.47
CA GLY A 64 11.50 18.85 16.41
C GLY A 64 10.79 17.52 16.20
N ASP A 65 11.14 16.53 16.98
CA ASP A 65 10.61 15.17 16.83
C ASP A 65 9.30 15.01 17.61
N MET A 66 8.27 14.50 16.94
CA MET A 66 7.05 14.10 17.64
C MET A 66 7.35 12.90 18.55
N PRO A 67 6.75 12.87 19.76
CA PRO A 67 6.79 11.69 20.61
C PRO A 67 6.16 10.48 19.94
N ASP A 68 6.52 9.29 20.40
CA ASP A 68 5.90 8.04 19.98
C ASP A 68 4.63 7.80 20.79
N ASP A 69 3.58 7.31 20.15
CA ASP A 69 2.38 6.79 20.80
C ASP A 69 2.59 5.30 21.11
N LYS A 70 2.95 5.00 22.35
CA LYS A 70 3.26 3.63 22.78
C LYS A 70 2.04 2.73 22.93
N GLN A 71 0.87 3.34 23.16
CA GLN A 71 -0.40 2.62 23.34
C GLN A 71 -1.23 2.57 22.06
N PHE A 72 -0.80 3.24 21.00
CA PHE A 72 -1.49 3.37 19.71
C PHE A 72 -2.83 4.15 19.77
N TYR A 73 -3.44 4.42 18.65
CA TYR A 73 -4.72 5.14 18.49
C TYR A 73 -4.74 6.56 19.06
N GLY A 74 -3.59 7.20 19.27
CA GLY A 74 -3.50 8.54 19.85
C GLY A 74 -3.74 8.59 21.36
N LEU A 75 -3.65 7.43 22.04
CA LEU A 75 -3.87 7.35 23.49
C LEU A 75 -2.90 8.19 24.28
N ASP A 76 -1.59 8.05 24.01
CA ASP A 76 -0.56 8.85 24.68
C ASP A 76 -0.48 10.30 24.19
N MET A 77 -1.18 10.62 23.09
CA MET A 77 -1.17 11.92 22.44
C MET A 77 -2.32 12.83 22.86
N GLY A 78 -3.30 12.28 23.57
CA GLY A 78 -4.47 13.02 24.06
C GLY A 78 -5.56 13.30 23.03
N TRP A 79 -5.53 12.67 21.85
CA TRP A 79 -6.54 12.83 20.80
C TRP A 79 -7.34 11.56 20.46
N LYS A 80 -7.33 10.56 21.34
CA LYS A 80 -8.07 9.31 21.18
C LYS A 80 -9.53 9.50 20.78
N GLU A 81 -10.22 10.47 21.37
CA GLU A 81 -11.64 10.71 21.10
C GLU A 81 -11.92 11.13 19.65
N TYR A 82 -10.89 11.62 18.93
CA TYR A 82 -11.03 12.18 17.59
C TYR A 82 -10.52 11.24 16.49
N TYR A 83 -9.93 10.07 16.82
CA TYR A 83 -9.27 9.23 15.82
C TYR A 83 -10.22 8.69 14.75
N LEU A 84 -11.46 8.32 15.13
CA LEU A 84 -12.50 7.89 14.17
C LEU A 84 -13.19 9.04 13.45
N GLN A 85 -13.04 10.28 13.93
CA GLN A 85 -13.72 11.43 13.36
C GLN A 85 -12.84 12.22 12.39
N THR A 86 -11.51 12.14 12.57
CA THR A 86 -10.52 12.93 11.81
C THR A 86 -10.47 12.50 10.36
N LYS A 87 -10.70 13.45 9.46
CA LYS A 87 -10.58 13.26 8.00
C LYS A 87 -9.31 13.87 7.42
N LYS A 88 -8.77 14.87 8.07
CA LYS A 88 -7.57 15.57 7.62
C LYS A 88 -6.62 15.83 8.78
N VAL A 89 -5.33 15.61 8.56
CA VAL A 89 -4.26 16.02 9.49
C VAL A 89 -3.36 17.03 8.80
N VAL A 90 -3.11 18.15 9.47
CA VAL A 90 -2.20 19.20 9.03
C VAL A 90 -1.09 19.34 10.06
N PHE A 91 0.14 19.13 9.65
CA PHE A 91 1.31 19.33 10.48
C PHE A 91 1.89 20.72 10.22
N LYS A 92 2.10 21.51 11.28
CA LYS A 92 2.76 22.81 11.18
C LYS A 92 4.26 22.68 10.94
N GLU A 93 4.87 23.76 10.49
CA GLU A 93 6.33 23.84 10.29
C GLU A 93 7.08 23.64 11.61
N GLY A 94 8.27 23.07 11.55
CA GLY A 94 9.11 22.79 12.71
C GLY A 94 9.20 21.30 13.08
N ILE A 95 8.26 20.46 12.60
CA ILE A 95 8.25 19.01 12.84
C ILE A 95 9.31 18.35 11.99
N LYS A 96 10.20 17.56 12.59
CA LYS A 96 11.28 16.79 11.93
C LYS A 96 10.93 15.33 11.73
N SER A 97 10.17 14.73 12.66
CA SER A 97 9.68 13.35 12.53
C SER A 97 8.26 13.18 13.04
N ILE A 98 7.50 12.27 12.42
CA ILE A 98 6.20 11.80 12.92
C ILE A 98 6.46 10.61 13.85
N GLY A 99 5.88 10.64 15.04
CA GLY A 99 6.04 9.61 16.06
C GLY A 99 5.50 8.25 15.62
N ALA A 100 6.04 7.17 16.19
CA ALA A 100 5.55 5.83 15.96
C ALA A 100 4.11 5.70 16.48
N GLY A 101 3.24 5.03 15.72
CA GLY A 101 1.85 4.76 16.08
C GLY A 101 0.92 5.97 16.14
N ALA A 102 1.43 7.21 15.97
CA ALA A 102 0.72 8.44 16.31
C ALA A 102 -0.67 8.60 15.66
N PHE A 103 -0.87 8.03 14.47
CA PHE A 103 -2.14 8.07 13.73
C PHE A 103 -2.54 6.66 13.26
N GLU A 104 -2.11 5.62 13.97
CA GLU A 104 -2.50 4.26 13.62
C GLU A 104 -4.02 4.10 13.67
N LYS A 105 -4.58 3.42 12.64
CA LYS A 105 -6.02 3.14 12.51
C LYS A 105 -6.95 4.36 12.54
N PHE A 106 -6.47 5.52 12.15
CA PHE A 106 -7.34 6.66 11.83
C PHE A 106 -8.14 6.34 10.57
N GLN A 107 -9.15 5.48 10.70
CA GLN A 107 -9.85 4.84 9.59
C GLN A 107 -10.56 5.81 8.66
N ASN A 108 -10.96 6.98 9.15
CA ASN A 108 -11.60 8.03 8.37
C ASN A 108 -10.63 9.10 7.85
N LEU A 109 -9.33 8.98 8.13
CA LEU A 109 -8.32 9.91 7.63
C LEU A 109 -8.19 9.77 6.11
N GLU A 110 -8.51 10.84 5.39
CA GLU A 110 -8.50 10.92 3.92
C GLU A 110 -7.25 11.61 3.39
N SER A 111 -6.74 12.61 4.13
CA SER A 111 -5.64 13.44 3.65
C SER A 111 -4.69 13.91 4.75
N ILE A 112 -3.43 14.07 4.36
CA ILE A 112 -2.35 14.58 5.19
C ILE A 112 -1.64 15.73 4.47
N VAL A 113 -1.27 16.78 5.24
CA VAL A 113 -0.38 17.85 4.80
C VAL A 113 0.85 17.82 5.69
N PHE A 114 2.00 17.47 5.14
CA PHE A 114 3.26 17.45 5.87
C PHE A 114 3.98 18.80 5.85
N PRO A 115 4.79 19.14 6.85
CA PRO A 115 5.64 20.31 6.84
C PRO A 115 6.83 20.10 5.88
N ARG A 116 7.39 21.19 5.38
CA ARG A 116 8.44 21.17 4.36
C ARG A 116 9.74 20.49 4.80
N LYS A 117 10.04 20.50 6.11
CA LYS A 117 11.29 19.96 6.68
C LYS A 117 11.14 18.58 7.32
N LEU A 118 9.99 17.91 7.17
CA LEU A 118 9.78 16.56 7.70
C LEU A 118 10.72 15.56 7.02
N CYS A 119 11.52 14.85 7.82
CA CYS A 119 12.52 13.90 7.31
C CYS A 119 12.15 12.43 7.56
N ILE A 120 11.46 12.13 8.66
CA ILE A 120 11.24 10.77 9.13
C ILE A 120 9.77 10.54 9.45
N ILE A 121 9.22 9.44 8.95
CA ILE A 121 7.95 8.87 9.40
C ILE A 121 8.29 7.57 10.11
N LYS A 122 8.00 7.48 11.41
CA LYS A 122 8.34 6.33 12.24
C LYS A 122 7.40 5.16 12.02
N ASN A 123 7.65 4.05 12.73
CA ASN A 123 6.92 2.80 12.56
C ASN A 123 5.43 2.99 12.85
N TRP A 124 4.56 2.33 12.07
CA TRP A 124 3.08 2.33 12.20
C TRP A 124 2.41 3.71 12.20
N ALA A 125 3.12 4.79 11.91
CA ALA A 125 2.61 6.15 12.08
C ALA A 125 1.22 6.39 11.45
N PHE A 126 0.91 5.78 10.30
CA PHE A 126 -0.38 5.85 9.58
C PHE A 126 -0.87 4.46 9.15
N SER A 127 -0.45 3.41 9.85
CA SER A 127 -0.89 2.04 9.59
C SER A 127 -2.40 1.91 9.78
N GLY A 128 -3.09 1.25 8.86
CA GLY A 128 -4.55 1.05 8.96
C GLY A 128 -5.40 2.29 8.71
N CYS A 129 -4.83 3.37 8.19
CA CYS A 129 -5.60 4.53 7.71
C CYS A 129 -6.28 4.19 6.37
N ILE A 130 -7.31 3.35 6.42
CA ILE A 130 -7.92 2.70 5.23
C ILE A 130 -8.54 3.64 4.21
N LYS A 131 -8.80 4.91 4.55
CA LYS A 131 -9.30 5.94 3.64
C LYS A 131 -8.22 6.93 3.19
N LEU A 132 -7.00 6.83 3.72
CA LEU A 132 -5.91 7.75 3.37
C LEU A 132 -5.48 7.56 1.91
N ASN A 133 -5.84 8.55 1.08
CA ASN A 133 -5.57 8.52 -0.36
C ASN A 133 -4.76 9.73 -0.87
N LYS A 134 -4.55 10.76 -0.03
CA LYS A 134 -3.90 12.01 -0.43
C LYS A 134 -2.86 12.47 0.58
N ILE A 135 -1.62 12.64 0.11
CA ILE A 135 -0.52 13.22 0.88
C ILE A 135 -0.01 14.45 0.13
N LYS A 136 0.10 15.60 0.81
CA LYS A 136 0.71 16.82 0.28
C LYS A 136 2.06 17.07 0.95
N GLU A 137 2.98 17.75 0.25
CA GLU A 137 4.32 18.16 0.74
C GLU A 137 5.21 16.97 1.18
N PHE A 138 5.40 16.00 0.26
CA PHE A 138 6.15 14.76 0.52
C PHE A 138 7.66 14.83 0.14
N ARG A 139 8.18 16.02 -0.19
CA ARG A 139 9.50 16.15 -0.86
C ARG A 139 10.71 15.95 0.04
N SER A 140 10.61 16.24 1.33
CA SER A 140 11.72 16.22 2.29
C SER A 140 11.95 14.87 2.95
N ILE A 141 10.97 13.96 2.90
CA ILE A 141 11.00 12.67 3.59
C ILE A 141 12.11 11.79 3.01
N ARG A 142 12.91 11.21 3.90
CA ARG A 142 14.05 10.34 3.59
C ARG A 142 13.90 8.93 4.14
N THR A 143 13.17 8.78 5.25
CA THR A 143 13.01 7.48 5.93
C THR A 143 11.54 7.22 6.25
N ILE A 144 11.10 6.00 5.91
CA ILE A 144 9.77 5.49 6.20
C ILE A 144 9.93 4.23 7.06
N GLY A 145 9.26 4.22 8.20
CA GLY A 145 9.31 3.17 9.22
C GLY A 145 8.57 1.89 8.82
N VAL A 146 8.68 0.88 9.67
CA VAL A 146 7.96 -0.41 9.53
C VAL A 146 6.46 -0.14 9.55
N ASN A 147 5.71 -0.72 8.62
CA ASN A 147 4.26 -0.59 8.50
C ASN A 147 3.73 0.86 8.42
N ALA A 148 4.56 1.86 8.17
CA ALA A 148 4.17 3.26 8.35
C ALA A 148 2.94 3.70 7.54
N PHE A 149 2.70 3.11 6.37
CA PHE A 149 1.52 3.32 5.51
C PHE A 149 0.87 2.01 5.08
N SER A 150 1.05 0.94 5.86
CA SER A 150 0.39 -0.32 5.55
C SER A 150 -1.14 -0.18 5.64
N ASN A 151 -1.85 -0.91 4.78
CA ASN A 151 -3.31 -0.90 4.71
C ASN A 151 -3.90 0.51 4.58
N THR A 152 -3.42 1.27 3.58
CA THR A 152 -3.92 2.60 3.23
C THR A 152 -4.57 2.61 1.85
N ALA A 153 -5.36 3.66 1.54
CA ALA A 153 -5.96 3.85 0.22
C ALA A 153 -5.04 4.58 -0.79
N LEU A 154 -3.75 4.71 -0.50
CA LEU A 154 -2.80 5.39 -1.38
C LEU A 154 -2.69 4.66 -2.72
N ARG A 155 -2.98 5.37 -3.81
CA ARG A 155 -2.91 4.85 -5.19
C ARG A 155 -1.61 5.21 -5.91
N LYS A 156 -0.94 6.26 -5.45
CA LYS A 156 0.34 6.77 -5.97
C LYS A 156 1.28 7.08 -4.81
N PHE A 157 2.54 6.73 -4.97
CA PHE A 157 3.57 7.01 -3.98
C PHE A 157 4.92 7.17 -4.68
N SER A 158 5.63 8.28 -4.45
CA SER A 158 6.91 8.54 -5.10
C SER A 158 8.08 8.21 -4.18
N LEU A 159 9.03 7.44 -4.67
CA LEU A 159 10.25 7.08 -3.95
C LEU A 159 11.45 7.98 -4.29
N LYS A 160 11.29 9.00 -5.15
CA LYS A 160 12.38 9.82 -5.68
C LYS A 160 13.35 10.34 -4.61
N ASN A 161 12.82 10.77 -3.48
CA ASN A 161 13.61 11.38 -2.39
C ASN A 161 13.82 10.44 -1.19
N ILE A 162 13.20 9.27 -1.19
CA ILE A 162 13.32 8.31 -0.10
C ILE A 162 14.66 7.59 -0.20
N ARG A 163 15.36 7.47 0.92
CA ARG A 163 16.63 6.74 1.05
C ARG A 163 16.47 5.39 1.73
N ARG A 164 15.45 5.29 2.60
CA ARG A 164 15.20 4.06 3.35
C ARG A 164 13.69 3.83 3.55
N MET A 165 13.24 2.69 3.14
CA MET A 165 11.93 2.12 3.48
C MET A 165 12.17 0.88 4.33
N LYS A 166 11.54 0.80 5.49
CA LYS A 166 11.59 -0.40 6.33
C LYS A 166 10.56 -1.44 5.88
N ASN A 167 10.49 -2.57 6.59
CA ASN A 167 9.62 -3.68 6.21
C ASN A 167 8.13 -3.27 6.19
N ASN A 168 7.36 -3.87 5.29
CA ASN A 168 5.90 -3.74 5.18
C ASN A 168 5.38 -2.28 5.05
N CYS A 169 6.23 -1.32 4.74
CA CYS A 169 5.87 0.10 4.91
C CYS A 169 4.73 0.61 4.03
N LEU A 170 4.40 -0.08 2.93
CA LEU A 170 3.28 0.19 2.01
C LEU A 170 2.47 -1.09 1.72
N SER A 171 2.64 -2.15 2.51
CA SER A 171 1.90 -3.40 2.33
C SER A 171 0.39 -3.17 2.36
N SER A 172 -0.37 -3.98 1.61
CA SER A 172 -1.84 -3.92 1.50
C SER A 172 -2.40 -2.55 1.12
N SER A 173 -1.58 -1.68 0.51
CA SER A 173 -2.05 -0.38 0.00
C SER A 173 -2.73 -0.53 -1.37
N LYS A 174 -3.44 0.52 -1.82
CA LYS A 174 -4.14 0.54 -3.12
C LYS A 174 -3.26 1.04 -4.28
N LEU A 175 -1.92 0.96 -4.15
CA LEU A 175 -0.98 1.37 -5.19
C LEU A 175 -1.30 0.72 -6.53
N VAL A 176 -1.19 1.51 -7.61
CA VAL A 176 -1.43 1.04 -9.00
C VAL A 176 -0.11 0.83 -9.73
N GLU A 177 0.84 1.71 -9.48
CA GLU A 177 2.17 1.67 -10.07
C GLU A 177 3.24 2.15 -9.10
N ILE A 178 4.49 1.70 -9.27
CA ILE A 178 5.64 2.12 -8.47
C ILE A 178 6.92 2.10 -9.31
N SER A 179 7.83 3.06 -9.07
CA SER A 179 9.22 3.03 -9.56
C SER A 179 10.17 2.84 -8.39
N ILE A 180 11.09 1.89 -8.53
CA ILE A 180 12.08 1.51 -7.52
C ILE A 180 13.41 2.15 -7.91
N PRO A 181 13.85 3.22 -7.24
CA PRO A 181 15.08 3.91 -7.57
C PRO A 181 16.32 3.20 -6.98
N ALA A 182 17.46 3.33 -7.63
CA ALA A 182 18.70 2.70 -7.23
C ALA A 182 19.20 3.12 -5.83
N ASN A 183 18.86 4.34 -5.43
CA ASN A 183 19.38 4.95 -4.21
C ASN A 183 18.48 4.75 -2.96
N CYS A 184 17.44 3.94 -3.07
CA CYS A 184 16.53 3.63 -1.97
C CYS A 184 16.77 2.20 -1.45
N LYS A 185 17.11 2.07 -0.16
CA LYS A 185 17.13 0.76 0.51
C LYS A 185 15.71 0.38 0.91
N ILE A 186 15.18 -0.68 0.31
CA ILE A 186 13.81 -1.13 0.55
C ILE A 186 13.83 -2.42 1.37
N GLY A 187 13.08 -2.43 2.46
CA GLY A 187 12.91 -3.59 3.35
C GLY A 187 12.04 -4.69 2.74
N SER A 188 11.95 -5.80 3.46
CA SER A 188 11.13 -6.94 3.05
C SER A 188 9.64 -6.61 3.07
N PHE A 189 8.88 -7.25 2.17
CA PHE A 189 7.42 -7.14 2.09
C PHE A 189 6.89 -5.71 1.90
N ALA A 190 7.72 -4.80 1.36
CA ALA A 190 7.39 -3.38 1.28
C ALA A 190 6.09 -3.09 0.52
N PHE A 191 5.76 -3.89 -0.49
CA PHE A 191 4.54 -3.79 -1.31
C PHE A 191 3.71 -5.09 -1.29
N TRP A 192 3.89 -5.92 -0.25
CA TRP A 192 3.14 -7.16 -0.07
C TRP A 192 1.63 -6.89 -0.11
N ASP A 193 0.88 -7.79 -0.76
CA ASP A 193 -0.59 -7.73 -0.87
C ASP A 193 -1.15 -6.41 -1.47
N CYS A 194 -0.34 -5.70 -2.26
CA CYS A 194 -0.83 -4.56 -3.04
C CYS A 194 -1.63 -5.04 -4.25
N LYS A 195 -2.88 -5.48 -4.02
CA LYS A 195 -3.75 -6.13 -5.04
C LYS A 195 -4.09 -5.26 -6.25
N ASN A 196 -3.79 -3.98 -6.21
CA ASN A 196 -4.00 -3.06 -7.33
C ASN A 196 -2.71 -2.73 -8.09
N LEU A 197 -1.54 -3.19 -7.62
CA LEU A 197 -0.24 -2.88 -8.20
C LEU A 197 -0.01 -3.69 -9.48
N LYS A 198 -0.30 -3.05 -10.62
CA LYS A 198 -0.23 -3.68 -11.96
C LYS A 198 1.09 -3.42 -12.67
N LYS A 199 1.86 -2.40 -12.25
CA LYS A 199 3.11 -1.99 -12.88
C LYS A 199 4.17 -1.65 -11.85
N ALA A 200 5.36 -2.25 -11.98
CA ALA A 200 6.54 -1.89 -11.22
C ALA A 200 7.71 -1.67 -12.19
N THR A 201 8.43 -0.57 -12.02
CA THR A 201 9.65 -0.28 -12.77
C THR A 201 10.84 -0.39 -11.84
N ILE A 202 11.80 -1.24 -12.17
CA ILE A 202 13.06 -1.37 -11.44
C ILE A 202 14.12 -0.55 -12.19
N GLU A 203 14.59 0.53 -11.61
CA GLU A 203 15.56 1.41 -12.24
C GLU A 203 16.95 0.74 -12.35
N LYS A 204 17.69 1.11 -13.39
CA LYS A 204 19.10 0.68 -13.53
C LYS A 204 19.89 1.13 -12.30
N GLY A 205 20.72 0.22 -11.75
CA GLY A 205 21.50 0.46 -10.54
C GLY A 205 20.91 -0.17 -9.27
N VAL A 206 19.64 -0.59 -9.26
CA VAL A 206 19.10 -1.42 -8.17
C VAL A 206 19.89 -2.72 -8.11
N LYS A 207 20.38 -3.09 -6.90
CA LYS A 207 21.26 -4.26 -6.71
C LYS A 207 20.51 -5.52 -6.32
N ASN A 208 19.41 -5.39 -5.58
CA ASN A 208 18.65 -6.53 -5.06
C ASN A 208 17.15 -6.23 -5.04
N ILE A 209 16.36 -7.25 -5.29
CA ILE A 209 14.92 -7.27 -4.95
C ILE A 209 14.82 -7.91 -3.56
N SER A 210 14.24 -7.19 -2.60
CA SER A 210 14.12 -7.67 -1.22
C SER A 210 13.11 -8.83 -1.09
N ALA A 211 13.21 -9.57 0.01
CA ALA A 211 12.27 -10.67 0.27
C ALA A 211 10.81 -10.17 0.30
N GLY A 212 9.91 -10.91 -0.34
CA GLY A 212 8.49 -10.61 -0.41
C GLY A 212 8.12 -9.25 -1.00
N MET A 213 9.07 -8.54 -1.66
CA MET A 213 8.86 -7.13 -2.05
C MET A 213 7.57 -6.91 -2.81
N PHE A 214 7.22 -7.80 -3.73
CA PHE A 214 6.02 -7.73 -4.57
C PHE A 214 5.11 -8.95 -4.39
N CYS A 215 5.26 -9.70 -3.30
CA CYS A 215 4.46 -10.88 -3.03
C CYS A 215 2.96 -10.53 -3.02
N ALA A 216 2.13 -11.36 -3.64
CA ALA A 216 0.68 -11.21 -3.76
C ALA A 216 0.21 -9.89 -4.40
N THR A 217 0.97 -9.36 -5.38
CA THR A 217 0.58 -8.19 -6.16
C THR A 217 -0.12 -8.57 -7.47
N ALA A 218 -0.76 -7.58 -8.11
CA ALA A 218 -1.44 -7.75 -9.42
C ALA A 218 -0.52 -7.45 -10.62
N LEU A 219 0.81 -7.55 -10.48
CA LEU A 219 1.75 -7.33 -11.57
C LEU A 219 1.46 -8.25 -12.74
N LYS A 220 1.44 -7.68 -13.96
CA LYS A 220 1.23 -8.45 -15.20
C LYS A 220 2.55 -8.86 -15.87
N ASN A 221 3.53 -8.00 -15.75
CA ASN A 221 4.87 -8.22 -16.27
C ASN A 221 5.90 -7.52 -15.40
N ILE A 222 7.15 -7.99 -15.47
CA ILE A 222 8.27 -7.36 -14.78
C ILE A 222 9.54 -7.51 -15.61
N THR A 223 10.36 -6.46 -15.63
CA THR A 223 11.71 -6.51 -16.18
C THR A 223 12.71 -6.29 -15.04
N ILE A 224 13.61 -7.24 -14.86
CA ILE A 224 14.68 -7.19 -13.87
C ILE A 224 15.96 -6.78 -14.58
N PRO A 225 16.48 -5.56 -14.37
CA PRO A 225 17.68 -5.07 -15.04
C PRO A 225 18.93 -5.84 -14.59
N GLY A 226 19.95 -5.88 -15.44
CA GLY A 226 21.21 -6.60 -15.17
C GLY A 226 22.03 -6.06 -13.99
N SER A 227 21.65 -4.91 -13.44
CA SER A 227 22.24 -4.42 -12.19
C SER A 227 21.78 -5.21 -10.96
N VAL A 228 20.65 -5.92 -11.04
CA VAL A 228 20.11 -6.75 -9.97
C VAL A 228 20.87 -8.08 -9.94
N THR A 229 21.52 -8.38 -8.83
CA THR A 229 22.28 -9.61 -8.64
C THR A 229 21.50 -10.68 -7.89
N LYS A 230 20.51 -10.29 -7.08
CA LYS A 230 19.70 -11.21 -6.26
C LYS A 230 18.23 -10.87 -6.33
N ILE A 231 17.41 -11.87 -6.61
CA ILE A 231 15.95 -11.84 -6.41
C ILE A 231 15.70 -12.56 -5.08
N GLY A 232 15.09 -11.83 -4.13
CA GLY A 232 14.89 -12.28 -2.75
C GLY A 232 13.87 -13.41 -2.64
N GLU A 233 13.81 -14.02 -1.46
CA GLU A 233 12.81 -15.03 -1.11
C GLU A 233 11.41 -14.45 -1.25
N ASP A 234 10.45 -15.23 -1.80
CA ASP A 234 9.07 -14.81 -2.03
C ASP A 234 8.88 -13.51 -2.84
N ALA A 235 9.89 -13.00 -3.51
CA ALA A 235 9.88 -11.64 -4.07
C ALA A 235 8.67 -11.35 -4.98
N PHE A 236 8.21 -12.35 -5.75
CA PHE A 236 7.04 -12.30 -6.64
C PHE A 236 6.06 -13.45 -6.37
N SER A 237 6.20 -14.12 -5.23
CA SER A 237 5.32 -15.22 -4.84
C SER A 237 3.86 -14.78 -4.85
N TYR A 238 2.93 -15.66 -5.29
CA TYR A 238 1.50 -15.36 -5.43
C TYR A 238 1.14 -14.16 -6.32
N CYS A 239 2.02 -13.76 -7.24
CA CYS A 239 1.66 -12.80 -8.30
C CYS A 239 0.88 -13.51 -9.41
N GLN A 240 -0.38 -13.88 -9.14
CA GLN A 240 -1.24 -14.70 -10.01
C GLN A 240 -1.59 -14.06 -11.36
N ASN A 241 -1.24 -12.81 -11.60
CA ASN A 241 -1.40 -12.13 -12.89
C ASN A 241 -0.07 -11.96 -13.65
N LEU A 242 1.07 -12.40 -13.07
CA LEU A 242 2.40 -12.21 -13.65
C LEU A 242 2.66 -13.24 -14.75
N LYS A 243 2.39 -12.84 -16.00
CA LYS A 243 2.54 -13.70 -17.19
C LYS A 243 3.94 -13.64 -17.81
N LYS A 244 4.68 -12.55 -17.58
CA LYS A 244 6.00 -12.37 -18.18
C LYS A 244 6.99 -11.77 -17.19
N ALA A 245 8.14 -12.43 -17.02
CA ALA A 245 9.29 -11.91 -16.30
C ALA A 245 10.52 -11.92 -17.21
N THR A 246 11.09 -10.75 -17.48
CA THR A 246 12.33 -10.63 -18.25
C THR A 246 13.49 -10.44 -17.30
N LEU A 247 14.40 -11.41 -17.23
CA LEU A 247 15.60 -11.38 -16.43
C LEU A 247 16.78 -11.06 -17.32
N HIS A 248 17.45 -9.92 -17.09
CA HIS A 248 18.67 -9.58 -17.85
C HIS A 248 19.92 -10.27 -17.25
N GLU A 249 20.95 -10.38 -18.06
CA GLU A 249 22.26 -10.84 -17.61
C GLU A 249 22.78 -9.98 -16.45
N GLY A 250 23.32 -10.62 -15.41
CA GLY A 250 23.74 -10.00 -14.14
C GLY A 250 23.02 -10.60 -12.93
N VAL A 251 21.82 -11.17 -13.11
CA VAL A 251 21.14 -11.93 -12.06
C VAL A 251 21.95 -13.19 -11.75
N LYS A 252 22.41 -13.33 -10.50
CA LYS A 252 23.21 -14.47 -10.02
C LYS A 252 22.40 -15.44 -9.18
N LYS A 253 21.43 -14.95 -8.44
CA LYS A 253 20.63 -15.75 -7.51
C LYS A 253 19.13 -15.46 -7.64
N ILE A 254 18.36 -16.54 -7.82
CA ILE A 254 16.90 -16.55 -7.67
C ILE A 254 16.62 -17.37 -6.41
N SER A 255 16.12 -16.69 -5.37
CA SER A 255 15.99 -17.30 -4.03
C SER A 255 14.74 -18.21 -3.94
N LYS A 256 14.58 -18.83 -2.77
CA LYS A 256 13.45 -19.71 -2.44
C LYS A 256 12.12 -19.02 -2.74
N ASP A 257 11.18 -19.73 -3.32
CA ASP A 257 9.82 -19.31 -3.62
C ASP A 257 9.70 -17.99 -4.44
N ALA A 258 10.79 -17.51 -5.07
CA ALA A 258 10.87 -16.16 -5.65
C ALA A 258 9.78 -15.87 -6.70
N PHE A 259 9.35 -16.87 -7.48
CA PHE A 259 8.26 -16.80 -8.46
C PHE A 259 7.24 -17.93 -8.27
N SER A 260 7.11 -18.46 -7.06
CA SER A 260 6.12 -19.50 -6.80
C SER A 260 4.70 -18.94 -6.97
N ASN A 261 3.78 -19.77 -7.45
CA ASN A 261 2.37 -19.40 -7.65
C ASN A 261 2.17 -18.15 -8.54
N THR A 262 2.98 -18.03 -9.61
CA THR A 262 2.83 -16.98 -10.63
C THR A 262 2.18 -17.54 -11.91
N ALA A 263 1.53 -16.69 -12.70
CA ALA A 263 0.96 -17.06 -13.99
C ALA A 263 1.99 -17.03 -15.15
N LEU A 264 3.29 -17.21 -14.86
CA LEU A 264 4.32 -17.24 -15.90
C LEU A 264 4.05 -18.35 -16.91
N GLU A 265 4.05 -18.02 -18.20
CA GLU A 265 3.89 -18.97 -19.29
C GLU A 265 5.25 -19.49 -19.78
N GLU A 266 6.26 -18.62 -19.74
CA GLU A 266 7.65 -18.96 -20.05
C GLU A 266 8.63 -18.17 -19.19
N ILE A 267 9.83 -18.72 -19.00
CA ILE A 267 10.93 -18.02 -18.34
C ILE A 267 12.27 -18.40 -18.98
N THR A 268 13.12 -17.39 -19.17
CA THR A 268 14.53 -17.58 -19.53
C THR A 268 15.39 -17.27 -18.31
N ILE A 269 16.18 -18.26 -17.89
CA ILE A 269 17.17 -18.15 -16.83
C ILE A 269 18.48 -17.67 -17.43
N PRO A 270 19.00 -16.47 -17.10
CA PRO A 270 20.21 -15.89 -17.66
C PRO A 270 21.45 -16.76 -17.45
N SER A 271 22.46 -16.59 -18.32
CA SER A 271 23.72 -17.32 -18.24
C SER A 271 24.51 -17.04 -16.95
N THR A 272 24.27 -15.89 -16.34
CA THR A 272 24.90 -15.43 -15.08
C THR A 272 24.34 -16.08 -13.82
N VAL A 273 23.23 -16.80 -13.89
CA VAL A 273 22.59 -17.43 -12.72
C VAL A 273 23.42 -18.60 -12.25
N THR A 274 23.78 -18.60 -10.97
CA THR A 274 24.53 -19.65 -10.29
C THR A 274 23.78 -20.35 -9.18
N GLU A 275 22.64 -19.78 -8.75
CA GLU A 275 21.81 -20.34 -7.68
C GLU A 275 20.32 -20.24 -8.01
N LEU A 276 19.62 -21.37 -7.96
CA LEU A 276 18.16 -21.48 -7.99
C LEU A 276 17.67 -22.03 -6.66
N GLY A 277 16.85 -21.29 -5.97
CA GLY A 277 16.33 -21.63 -4.64
C GLY A 277 15.23 -22.71 -4.71
N LYS A 278 14.95 -23.32 -3.55
CA LYS A 278 13.84 -24.25 -3.37
C LYS A 278 12.54 -23.60 -3.87
N ASN A 279 11.72 -24.36 -4.64
CA ASN A 279 10.40 -23.92 -5.10
C ASN A 279 10.40 -22.63 -5.95
N ALA A 280 11.52 -22.22 -6.52
CA ALA A 280 11.65 -20.89 -7.14
C ALA A 280 10.56 -20.55 -8.17
N PHE A 281 10.01 -21.58 -8.87
CA PHE A 281 8.92 -21.47 -9.85
C PHE A 281 7.82 -22.51 -9.60
N ARG A 282 7.68 -22.99 -8.38
CA ARG A 282 6.70 -24.01 -8.00
C ARG A 282 5.28 -23.44 -8.08
N TRP A 283 4.33 -24.33 -8.41
CA TRP A 283 2.90 -24.07 -8.34
C TRP A 283 2.25 -24.97 -7.29
N ASP A 284 1.49 -24.40 -6.36
CA ASP A 284 0.88 -25.14 -5.23
C ASP A 284 -0.63 -25.34 -5.34
N SER A 285 -1.27 -24.85 -6.40
CA SER A 285 -2.70 -25.00 -6.60
C SER A 285 -3.05 -26.38 -7.19
N THR A 286 -4.27 -26.84 -6.98
CA THR A 286 -4.88 -28.00 -7.67
C THR A 286 -5.09 -27.76 -9.15
N GLU A 287 -5.11 -26.50 -9.59
CA GLU A 287 -5.15 -26.15 -11.01
C GLU A 287 -3.75 -26.29 -11.64
N LYS A 288 -3.71 -26.59 -12.94
CA LYS A 288 -2.43 -26.73 -13.66
C LYS A 288 -1.69 -25.40 -13.72
N SER A 289 -0.37 -25.42 -13.45
CA SER A 289 0.54 -24.31 -13.67
C SER A 289 0.42 -23.75 -15.09
N SER A 290 0.60 -22.43 -15.26
CA SER A 290 0.67 -21.80 -16.58
C SER A 290 2.01 -22.01 -17.29
N LEU A 291 3.08 -22.40 -16.55
CA LEU A 291 4.45 -22.49 -17.05
C LEU A 291 4.62 -23.66 -18.02
N LYS A 292 4.82 -23.35 -19.31
CA LYS A 292 4.98 -24.30 -20.40
C LYS A 292 6.42 -24.43 -20.91
N LYS A 293 7.22 -23.37 -20.72
CA LYS A 293 8.57 -23.32 -21.28
C LYS A 293 9.57 -22.69 -20.34
N VAL A 294 10.68 -23.38 -20.14
CA VAL A 294 11.86 -22.86 -19.41
C VAL A 294 13.07 -22.94 -20.32
N VAL A 295 13.79 -21.84 -20.45
CA VAL A 295 15.07 -21.80 -21.17
C VAL A 295 16.17 -21.50 -20.16
N ILE A 296 17.03 -22.45 -19.88
CA ILE A 296 18.19 -22.27 -19.00
C ILE A 296 19.40 -21.97 -19.87
N ARG A 297 19.92 -20.75 -19.78
CA ARG A 297 21.15 -20.37 -20.50
C ARG A 297 22.42 -20.59 -19.66
N SER A 298 22.28 -20.72 -18.35
CA SER A 298 23.40 -20.92 -17.45
C SER A 298 23.98 -22.33 -17.61
N LYS A 299 25.30 -22.41 -17.81
CA LYS A 299 26.09 -23.65 -17.78
C LYS A 299 26.71 -23.92 -16.41
N ASN A 300 26.54 -23.04 -15.43
CA ASN A 300 27.24 -23.09 -14.15
C ASN A 300 26.29 -22.80 -12.96
N ILE A 301 25.19 -23.56 -12.89
CA ILE A 301 24.32 -23.51 -11.71
C ILE A 301 24.95 -24.39 -10.62
N LYS A 302 25.54 -23.73 -9.62
CA LYS A 302 26.23 -24.40 -8.50
C LYS A 302 25.31 -24.91 -7.42
N LYS A 303 24.12 -24.26 -7.27
CA LYS A 303 23.13 -24.63 -6.26
C LYS A 303 21.75 -24.75 -6.90
N TRP A 304 21.20 -25.96 -6.87
CA TRP A 304 19.84 -26.28 -7.22
C TRP A 304 19.03 -26.54 -5.97
N GLY A 305 17.97 -25.79 -5.75
CA GLY A 305 17.00 -26.09 -4.72
C GLY A 305 16.14 -27.30 -5.07
N THR A 306 15.48 -27.85 -4.07
CA THR A 306 14.46 -28.89 -4.30
C THR A 306 13.22 -28.28 -4.95
N MET A 307 12.55 -29.02 -5.83
CA MET A 307 11.27 -28.66 -6.46
C MET A 307 11.26 -27.29 -7.16
N VAL A 308 12.38 -26.91 -7.80
CA VAL A 308 12.51 -25.58 -8.47
C VAL A 308 11.34 -25.32 -9.41
N PHE A 309 10.91 -26.33 -10.16
CA PHE A 309 9.76 -26.33 -11.07
C PHE A 309 8.69 -27.36 -10.60
N GLY A 310 8.55 -27.55 -9.28
CA GLY A 310 7.64 -28.56 -8.72
C GLY A 310 6.17 -28.24 -8.96
N ALA A 311 5.34 -29.28 -9.07
CA ALA A 311 3.90 -29.21 -9.34
C ALA A 311 3.55 -28.39 -10.59
N THR A 312 4.41 -28.44 -11.61
CA THR A 312 4.19 -27.86 -12.93
C THR A 312 3.38 -28.83 -13.82
N ARG A 313 3.09 -28.43 -15.04
CA ARG A 313 2.37 -29.22 -16.05
C ARG A 313 3.19 -30.41 -16.53
N ASP A 314 2.52 -31.47 -16.95
CA ASP A 314 3.16 -32.66 -17.56
C ASP A 314 3.83 -32.33 -18.90
N ASP A 315 3.33 -31.27 -19.60
CA ASP A 315 3.83 -30.81 -20.90
C ASP A 315 4.87 -29.64 -20.75
N LEU A 316 5.46 -29.45 -19.59
CA LEU A 316 6.55 -28.47 -19.39
C LEU A 316 7.79 -28.90 -20.18
N VAL A 317 8.27 -27.98 -21.03
CA VAL A 317 9.52 -28.23 -21.80
C VAL A 317 10.64 -27.35 -21.18
N ILE A 318 11.76 -28.00 -20.82
CA ILE A 318 12.94 -27.33 -20.28
C ILE A 318 14.11 -27.48 -21.27
N TYR A 319 14.54 -26.35 -21.83
CA TYR A 319 15.71 -26.27 -22.69
C TYR A 319 16.95 -25.99 -21.82
N VAL A 320 17.97 -26.82 -21.95
CA VAL A 320 19.26 -26.68 -21.26
C VAL A 320 20.38 -26.51 -22.26
N PRO A 321 21.51 -25.85 -21.90
CA PRO A 321 22.67 -25.79 -22.77
C PRO A 321 23.20 -27.19 -23.05
N GLN A 322 23.54 -27.48 -24.31
CA GLN A 322 24.25 -28.71 -24.62
C GLN A 322 25.58 -28.75 -23.90
N SER A 323 25.88 -29.83 -23.19
CA SER A 323 27.24 -30.11 -22.73
C SER A 323 28.14 -30.23 -23.97
N LYS A 324 29.31 -29.57 -23.99
CA LYS A 324 30.34 -29.97 -24.95
C LYS A 324 30.57 -31.46 -24.72
N LYS A 325 30.29 -32.30 -25.71
CA LYS A 325 30.83 -33.65 -25.72
C LYS A 325 32.34 -33.48 -25.59
N ALA A 326 32.96 -34.09 -24.57
CA ALA A 326 34.41 -34.27 -24.56
C ALA A 326 34.73 -35.03 -25.86
N GLU A 327 35.47 -34.36 -26.75
CA GLU A 327 36.16 -35.01 -27.84
C GLU A 327 37.29 -35.86 -27.30
#